data_f25d2aa34a954eda9ed4565ac5b50c93
#
_entry.id   f25d2aa34a954eda9ed4565ac5b50c93
#
_cell.length_a   1.000
_cell.length_b   1.000
_cell.length_c   1.000
_cell.angle_alpha   90.00
_cell.angle_beta   90.00
_cell.angle_gamma   90.00
#
_symmetry.space_group_name_H-M   'P 1'
#
loop_
_entity.id
_entity.type
_entity.pdbx_description
1 polymer ?
#
loop_
_entity_poly.entity_id
_entity_poly.type
_entity_poly.pdbx_seq_one_letter_code
_entity_poly.pdbx_strand_id
1 'polypeptide(L)'
;MASIGENDLGDNARNRADDDDNDDKNNRKKKNHNKYRRAKPWDEDPNIDRWKTKPWDQKSGDTLPGGSLLEESSFATLFPKYREKYLRECWPIVTRALDAHGIACELNLVEGSMTVRTTRRTSDPYIVLKARDVIKLLARSMPAPQALKVLNDEVQCDVIKIGGIVRNKERFVKRRQRL
;
A
#
# COMPACT_ATOMS: atom_id res chain seq x y z
N MET A 1 44.29 2.66 45.85
CA MET A 1 43.96 1.99 47.12
C MET A 1 43.08 0.81 46.81
N ALA A 2 43.65 -0.31 46.90
CA ALA A 2 43.30 -1.57 47.57
C ALA A 2 42.26 -2.38 46.82
N SER A 3 42.61 -3.43 46.17
CA SER A 3 43.24 -4.73 46.52
C SER A 3 42.21 -5.78 46.95
N ILE A 4 42.23 -6.86 46.16
CA ILE A 4 42.45 -8.26 46.58
C ILE A 4 41.17 -9.07 46.88
N GLY A 5 41.18 -10.31 46.26
CA GLY A 5 40.35 -11.43 46.67
C GLY A 5 40.35 -12.57 45.67
N GLU A 6 41.51 -13.22 45.43
CA GLU A 6 41.65 -14.58 44.96
C GLU A 6 41.11 -15.56 45.99
N ASN A 7 40.50 -16.65 45.56
CA ASN A 7 40.52 -17.98 46.16
C ASN A 7 39.90 -18.94 45.09
N ASP A 8 40.56 -19.69 44.43
CA ASP A 8 41.40 -20.90 44.49
C ASP A 8 40.80 -22.05 45.35
N LEU A 9 41.00 -23.26 44.79
CA LEU A 9 40.78 -24.62 45.32
C LEU A 9 39.39 -25.23 44.98
N GLY A 10 39.31 -26.35 44.29
CA GLY A 10 40.05 -27.56 44.45
C GLY A 10 39.61 -28.64 43.48
N ASP A 11 40.56 -29.37 43.12
CA ASP A 11 40.58 -30.67 42.44
C ASP A 11 39.51 -31.65 42.91
N ASN A 12 38.91 -32.35 41.95
CA ASN A 12 38.66 -33.76 42.18
C ASN A 12 38.67 -34.58 40.87
N ALA A 13 39.82 -35.10 40.60
CA ALA A 13 40.01 -36.22 39.70
C ALA A 13 39.24 -37.44 40.23
N ARG A 14 38.35 -38.00 39.41
CA ARG A 14 38.01 -39.42 39.50
C ARG A 14 37.87 -39.99 38.08
N ASN A 15 38.92 -40.70 37.69
CA ASN A 15 38.91 -41.73 36.71
C ASN A 15 37.71 -42.67 36.86
N ARG A 16 37.04 -42.94 35.80
CA ARG A 16 36.51 -44.28 35.51
C ARG A 16 36.49 -44.45 34.00
N ALA A 17 37.33 -45.38 33.59
CA ALA A 17 37.31 -46.04 32.33
C ALA A 17 36.04 -46.86 32.16
N ASP A 18 35.85 -47.29 30.91
CA ASP A 18 34.90 -48.28 30.40
C ASP A 18 33.55 -47.74 29.98
N ASP A 19 33.43 -47.56 28.66
CA ASP A 19 32.60 -48.45 27.81
C ASP A 19 32.67 -47.97 26.37
N ASP A 20 33.55 -48.58 25.63
CA ASP A 20 33.45 -48.79 24.19
C ASP A 20 32.22 -49.66 23.94
N ASP A 21 31.15 -49.04 23.40
CA ASP A 21 30.10 -49.70 22.62
C ASP A 21 28.90 -48.76 22.44
N ASN A 22 28.95 -47.82 21.52
CA ASN A 22 27.73 -47.27 20.91
C ASN A 22 27.95 -46.34 19.71
N ASP A 23 28.95 -46.63 18.87
CA ASP A 23 29.16 -45.83 17.65
C ASP A 23 28.35 -46.28 16.43
N ASP A 24 27.41 -47.20 16.58
CA ASP A 24 26.71 -47.78 15.42
C ASP A 24 25.22 -47.40 15.25
N LYS A 25 24.68 -46.47 16.02
CA LYS A 25 23.27 -46.11 15.88
C LYS A 25 22.97 -44.70 15.35
N ASN A 26 23.96 -43.91 14.98
CA ASN A 26 23.69 -42.53 14.52
C ASN A 26 23.96 -42.26 13.05
N ASN A 27 24.16 -43.31 12.25
CA ASN A 27 24.18 -43.21 10.80
C ASN A 27 22.77 -43.35 10.21
N ARG A 28 21.82 -42.64 10.79
CA ARG A 28 20.57 -42.36 10.09
C ARG A 28 20.92 -41.39 8.96
N LYS A 29 21.06 -41.96 7.75
CA LYS A 29 21.22 -41.24 6.48
C LYS A 29 20.27 -40.04 6.53
N LYS A 30 20.80 -38.82 6.74
CA LYS A 30 20.07 -37.57 6.60
C LYS A 30 19.39 -37.66 5.25
N LYS A 31 18.06 -37.85 5.27
CA LYS A 31 17.24 -37.90 4.05
C LYS A 31 17.50 -36.59 3.32
N ASN A 32 18.17 -36.68 2.18
CA ASN A 32 18.53 -35.54 1.38
C ASN A 32 17.22 -35.00 0.75
N HIS A 33 16.55 -34.12 1.43
CA HIS A 33 15.28 -33.54 0.99
C HIS A 33 15.39 -32.79 -0.35
N ASN A 34 16.65 -32.53 -0.77
CA ASN A 34 16.93 -31.89 -2.06
C ASN A 34 17.00 -32.88 -3.24
N LYS A 35 16.93 -34.20 -3.00
CA LYS A 35 17.05 -35.21 -4.07
C LYS A 35 16.01 -35.05 -5.20
N TYR A 36 14.87 -34.48 -4.91
CA TYR A 36 13.78 -34.28 -5.87
C TYR A 36 13.55 -32.82 -6.26
N ARG A 37 14.36 -31.89 -5.72
CA ARG A 37 14.28 -30.48 -6.08
C ARG A 37 15.11 -30.25 -7.33
N ARG A 38 14.45 -30.18 -8.47
CA ARG A 38 15.12 -29.71 -9.70
C ARG A 38 15.49 -28.24 -9.50
N ALA A 39 16.74 -27.88 -9.78
CA ALA A 39 17.14 -26.49 -9.88
C ALA A 39 16.24 -25.81 -10.91
N LYS A 40 15.64 -24.73 -10.53
CA LYS A 40 14.76 -23.94 -11.41
C LYS A 40 15.60 -22.80 -12.00
N PRO A 41 15.27 -22.31 -13.20
CA PRO A 41 16.05 -21.24 -13.86
C PRO A 41 16.31 -20.01 -12.98
N TRP A 42 15.46 -19.77 -12.02
CA TRP A 42 15.61 -18.67 -11.07
C TRP A 42 16.43 -19.01 -9.81
N ASP A 43 16.87 -20.25 -9.64
CA ASP A 43 17.77 -20.67 -8.55
C ASP A 43 19.25 -20.53 -8.92
N GLU A 44 19.54 -20.23 -10.21
CA GLU A 44 20.90 -20.21 -10.76
C GLU A 44 21.66 -18.91 -10.45
N ASP A 45 20.94 -17.79 -10.25
CA ASP A 45 21.57 -16.50 -9.97
C ASP A 45 21.47 -16.11 -8.49
N PRO A 46 22.55 -16.21 -7.69
CA PRO A 46 22.54 -15.85 -6.27
C PRO A 46 22.36 -14.34 -6.01
N ASN A 47 22.56 -13.50 -7.04
CA ASN A 47 22.47 -12.04 -6.92
C ASN A 47 21.06 -11.48 -7.19
N ILE A 48 20.11 -12.33 -7.59
CA ILE A 48 18.75 -11.88 -7.81
C ILE A 48 18.02 -11.82 -6.46
N ASP A 49 17.86 -10.62 -5.95
CA ASP A 49 16.99 -10.37 -4.81
C ASP A 49 15.51 -10.48 -5.25
N ARG A 50 14.93 -11.66 -5.03
CA ARG A 50 13.55 -12.00 -5.45
C ARG A 50 12.49 -11.24 -4.68
N TRP A 51 12.85 -10.70 -3.53
CA TRP A 51 11.95 -9.96 -2.65
C TRP A 51 12.07 -8.45 -2.85
N LYS A 52 13.04 -8.00 -3.64
CA LYS A 52 13.18 -6.60 -3.97
C LYS A 52 12.04 -6.19 -4.90
N THR A 53 11.07 -5.47 -4.35
CA THR A 53 10.03 -4.85 -5.14
C THR A 53 10.67 -3.82 -6.07
N LYS A 54 10.50 -4.00 -7.37
CA LYS A 54 10.87 -2.96 -8.34
C LYS A 54 9.95 -1.77 -8.12
N PRO A 55 10.48 -0.56 -7.93
CA PRO A 55 9.62 0.62 -7.89
C PRO A 55 8.83 0.67 -9.21
N TRP A 56 7.54 0.98 -9.12
CA TRP A 56 6.71 1.18 -10.30
C TRP A 56 7.26 2.34 -11.10
N ASP A 57 7.90 2.05 -12.21
CA ASP A 57 8.51 3.06 -13.07
C ASP A 57 7.57 3.34 -14.25
N GLN A 58 6.85 4.46 -14.19
CA GLN A 58 5.96 4.92 -15.26
C GLN A 58 6.70 5.15 -16.59
N LYS A 59 8.02 5.30 -16.56
CA LYS A 59 8.84 5.61 -17.74
C LYS A 59 9.34 4.36 -18.48
N SER A 60 9.41 3.22 -17.83
CA SER A 60 10.05 2.02 -18.40
C SER A 60 9.16 1.22 -19.35
N GLY A 61 7.98 1.70 -19.72
CA GLY A 61 7.11 0.99 -20.66
C GLY A 61 6.68 -0.41 -20.19
N ASP A 62 6.94 -0.74 -18.93
CA ASP A 62 6.40 -1.91 -18.24
C ASP A 62 4.88 -1.72 -18.07
N THR A 63 4.24 -1.65 -19.20
CA THR A 63 2.80 -1.79 -19.32
C THR A 63 2.46 -3.14 -18.70
N LEU A 64 1.43 -3.19 -17.89
CA LEU A 64 0.80 -4.43 -17.43
C LEU A 64 0.96 -5.51 -18.53
N PRO A 65 1.30 -6.77 -18.17
CA PRO A 65 1.36 -7.84 -19.14
C PRO A 65 -0.01 -7.94 -19.83
N GLY A 66 -0.14 -7.32 -20.99
CA GLY A 66 -1.40 -7.18 -21.72
C GLY A 66 -1.61 -5.82 -22.38
N GLY A 67 -0.74 -4.83 -22.20
CA GLY A 67 -0.88 -3.51 -22.81
C GLY A 67 -1.72 -2.53 -21.97
N SER A 68 -2.27 -1.51 -22.61
CA SER A 68 -3.18 -0.54 -21.99
C SER A 68 -4.43 -1.24 -21.44
N LEU A 69 -5.08 -0.64 -20.43
CA LEU A 69 -6.36 -1.12 -19.93
C LEU A 69 -7.33 -1.37 -21.08
N LEU A 70 -7.87 -2.60 -21.15
CA LEU A 70 -8.79 -3.02 -22.21
C LEU A 70 -10.17 -2.38 -22.05
N GLU A 71 -10.55 -2.09 -20.80
CA GLU A 71 -11.86 -1.55 -20.47
C GLU A 71 -11.72 -0.17 -19.82
N GLU A 72 -12.66 0.71 -20.14
CA GLU A 72 -12.76 2.03 -19.54
C GLU A 72 -13.55 1.92 -18.22
N SER A 73 -12.91 2.33 -17.12
CA SER A 73 -13.57 2.46 -15.83
C SER A 73 -13.95 3.92 -15.59
N SER A 74 -15.21 4.18 -15.24
CA SER A 74 -15.70 5.52 -14.96
C SER A 74 -16.42 5.59 -13.60
N PHE A 75 -16.27 6.71 -12.90
CA PHE A 75 -17.00 7.02 -11.67
C PHE A 75 -17.60 8.41 -11.76
N ALA A 76 -18.87 8.52 -11.41
CA ALA A 76 -19.57 9.79 -11.32
C ALA A 76 -20.01 10.07 -9.89
N THR A 77 -19.98 11.34 -9.49
CA THR A 77 -20.45 11.80 -8.17
C THR A 77 -21.22 13.11 -8.32
N LEU A 78 -22.39 13.16 -7.74
CA LEU A 78 -23.18 14.38 -7.71
C LEU A 78 -22.63 15.36 -6.64
N PHE A 79 -22.75 16.65 -6.92
CA PHE A 79 -22.37 17.70 -5.98
C PHE A 79 -23.55 18.67 -5.73
N PRO A 80 -23.60 19.28 -4.53
CA PRO A 80 -24.66 20.24 -4.21
C PRO A 80 -24.48 21.56 -4.99
N LYS A 81 -25.60 22.23 -5.34
CA LYS A 81 -25.61 23.47 -6.14
C LYS A 81 -24.71 24.57 -5.55
N TYR A 82 -24.63 24.68 -4.22
CA TYR A 82 -23.82 25.72 -3.58
C TYR A 82 -22.30 25.54 -3.85
N ARG A 83 -21.87 24.36 -4.30
CA ARG A 83 -20.45 24.08 -4.67
C ARG A 83 -20.11 24.42 -6.10
N GLU A 84 -21.09 24.67 -6.94
CA GLU A 84 -20.90 24.88 -8.37
C GLU A 84 -19.87 25.98 -8.68
N LYS A 85 -20.02 27.16 -8.06
CA LYS A 85 -19.10 28.29 -8.28
C LYS A 85 -17.65 27.91 -7.93
N TYR A 86 -17.46 27.31 -6.77
CA TYR A 86 -16.13 26.88 -6.32
C TYR A 86 -15.52 25.80 -7.25
N LEU A 87 -16.32 24.81 -7.63
CA LEU A 87 -15.86 23.75 -8.52
C LEU A 87 -15.48 24.28 -9.89
N ARG A 88 -16.24 25.22 -10.44
CA ARG A 88 -15.91 25.88 -11.72
C ARG A 88 -14.55 26.60 -11.64
N GLU A 89 -14.26 27.28 -10.55
CA GLU A 89 -13.01 28.01 -10.35
C GLU A 89 -11.80 27.07 -10.16
N CYS A 90 -11.95 25.99 -9.38
CA CYS A 90 -10.85 25.08 -9.08
C CYS A 90 -10.72 23.90 -10.07
N TRP A 91 -11.70 23.68 -10.96
CA TRP A 91 -11.69 22.56 -11.89
C TRP A 91 -10.44 22.48 -12.78
N PRO A 92 -9.89 23.58 -13.32
CA PRO A 92 -8.68 23.52 -14.12
C PRO A 92 -7.46 22.96 -13.37
N ILE A 93 -7.41 23.19 -12.03
CA ILE A 93 -6.35 22.66 -11.18
C ILE A 93 -6.52 21.16 -11.01
N VAL A 94 -7.76 20.72 -10.77
CA VAL A 94 -8.10 19.30 -10.62
C VAL A 94 -7.84 18.54 -11.92
N THR A 95 -8.25 19.09 -13.06
CA THR A 95 -8.03 18.50 -14.39
C THR A 95 -6.56 18.30 -14.65
N ARG A 96 -5.73 19.31 -14.40
CA ARG A 96 -4.28 19.22 -14.61
C ARG A 96 -3.64 18.15 -13.74
N ALA A 97 -4.07 18.04 -12.48
CA ALA A 97 -3.54 17.04 -11.56
C ALA A 97 -3.94 15.61 -11.95
N LEU A 98 -5.17 15.40 -12.42
CA LEU A 98 -5.64 14.09 -12.86
C LEU A 98 -5.07 13.70 -14.24
N ASP A 99 -4.90 14.66 -15.15
CA ASP A 99 -4.31 14.42 -16.47
C ASP A 99 -2.84 13.98 -16.37
N ALA A 100 -2.11 14.45 -15.36
CA ALA A 100 -0.76 13.97 -15.08
C ALA A 100 -0.70 12.45 -14.80
N HIS A 101 -1.79 11.87 -14.30
CA HIS A 101 -1.95 10.44 -14.07
C HIS A 101 -2.70 9.71 -15.20
N GLY A 102 -2.97 10.41 -16.30
CA GLY A 102 -3.69 9.84 -17.43
C GLY A 102 -5.18 9.58 -17.18
N ILE A 103 -5.82 10.33 -16.27
CA ILE A 103 -7.25 10.24 -15.99
C ILE A 103 -7.98 11.42 -16.61
N ALA A 104 -9.00 11.12 -17.40
CA ALA A 104 -9.90 12.13 -17.90
C ALA A 104 -10.95 12.49 -16.85
N CYS A 105 -11.24 13.77 -16.71
CA CYS A 105 -12.28 14.26 -15.83
C CYS A 105 -13.21 15.26 -16.52
N GLU A 106 -14.48 15.19 -16.18
CA GLU A 106 -15.54 15.99 -16.75
C GLU A 106 -16.41 16.59 -15.63
N LEU A 107 -16.74 17.87 -15.79
CA LEU A 107 -17.64 18.59 -14.89
C LEU A 107 -18.90 18.94 -15.66
N ASN A 108 -20.01 18.32 -15.30
CA ASN A 108 -21.31 18.63 -15.84
C ASN A 108 -22.08 19.51 -14.85
N LEU A 109 -22.16 20.81 -15.18
CA LEU A 109 -22.86 21.81 -14.33
C LEU A 109 -24.36 21.70 -14.44
N VAL A 110 -24.89 21.20 -15.58
CA VAL A 110 -26.34 21.06 -15.79
C VAL A 110 -26.91 19.99 -14.90
N GLU A 111 -26.25 18.83 -14.89
CA GLU A 111 -26.64 17.70 -14.04
C GLU A 111 -26.13 17.84 -12.60
N GLY A 112 -25.14 18.69 -12.37
CA GLY A 112 -24.45 18.78 -11.08
C GLY A 112 -23.61 17.55 -10.76
N SER A 113 -22.94 16.98 -11.77
CA SER A 113 -22.13 15.78 -11.66
C SER A 113 -20.65 16.02 -12.02
N MET A 114 -19.78 15.28 -11.37
CA MET A 114 -18.36 15.16 -11.69
C MET A 114 -18.07 13.73 -12.07
N THR A 115 -17.46 13.53 -13.22
CA THR A 115 -17.10 12.20 -13.73
C THR A 115 -15.60 12.10 -13.95
N VAL A 116 -15.03 10.98 -13.52
CA VAL A 116 -13.63 10.60 -13.79
C VAL A 116 -13.61 9.28 -14.50
N ARG A 117 -12.72 9.12 -15.49
CA ARG A 117 -12.60 7.89 -16.26
C ARG A 117 -11.14 7.61 -16.59
N THR A 118 -10.84 6.32 -16.70
CA THR A 118 -9.53 5.88 -17.17
C THR A 118 -9.38 6.19 -18.65
N THR A 119 -8.14 6.41 -19.07
CA THR A 119 -7.78 6.56 -20.48
C THR A 119 -6.75 5.51 -20.86
N ARG A 120 -6.43 5.41 -22.14
CA ARG A 120 -5.35 4.53 -22.61
C ARG A 120 -3.96 4.91 -22.08
N ARG A 121 -3.82 6.12 -21.51
CA ARG A 121 -2.59 6.60 -20.88
C ARG A 121 -2.47 6.22 -19.41
N THR A 122 -3.56 5.69 -18.83
CA THR A 122 -3.58 5.28 -17.44
C THR A 122 -2.73 4.03 -17.29
N SER A 123 -1.61 4.14 -16.60
CA SER A 123 -0.69 3.02 -16.34
C SER A 123 -1.03 2.29 -15.04
N ASP A 124 -1.50 3.00 -14.02
CA ASP A 124 -1.86 2.43 -12.73
C ASP A 124 -3.38 2.26 -12.63
N PRO A 125 -3.90 1.02 -12.56
CA PRO A 125 -5.33 0.78 -12.41
C PRO A 125 -5.90 1.27 -11.07
N TYR A 126 -5.08 1.39 -10.04
CA TYR A 126 -5.51 1.85 -8.72
C TYR A 126 -5.77 3.35 -8.68
N ILE A 127 -5.12 4.14 -9.53
CA ILE A 127 -5.24 5.60 -9.54
C ILE A 127 -6.68 6.07 -9.80
N VAL A 128 -7.49 5.31 -10.53
CA VAL A 128 -8.89 5.66 -10.76
C VAL A 128 -9.71 5.61 -9.46
N LEU A 129 -9.37 4.73 -8.54
CA LEU A 129 -10.03 4.67 -7.22
C LEU A 129 -9.65 5.88 -6.37
N LYS A 130 -8.41 6.34 -6.44
CA LYS A 130 -7.99 7.61 -5.79
C LYS A 130 -8.68 8.80 -6.43
N ALA A 131 -8.77 8.85 -7.75
CA ALA A 131 -9.51 9.90 -8.45
C ALA A 131 -11.00 9.93 -8.06
N ARG A 132 -11.63 8.77 -7.91
CA ARG A 132 -12.98 8.65 -7.38
C ARG A 132 -13.08 9.29 -5.98
N ASP A 133 -12.11 9.06 -5.12
CA ASP A 133 -12.14 9.60 -3.77
C ASP A 133 -11.89 11.12 -3.77
N VAL A 134 -11.07 11.63 -4.69
CA VAL A 134 -10.92 13.09 -4.92
C VAL A 134 -12.27 13.75 -5.25
N ILE A 135 -13.02 13.22 -6.21
CA ILE A 135 -14.34 13.82 -6.56
C ILE A 135 -15.35 13.69 -5.41
N LYS A 136 -15.30 12.60 -4.65
CA LYS A 136 -16.13 12.45 -3.43
C LYS A 136 -15.81 13.50 -2.36
N LEU A 137 -14.54 13.83 -2.16
CA LEU A 137 -14.09 14.86 -1.23
C LEU A 137 -14.51 16.26 -1.70
N LEU A 138 -14.33 16.55 -2.98
CA LEU A 138 -14.77 17.81 -3.58
C LEU A 138 -16.28 18.04 -3.42
N ALA A 139 -17.08 16.99 -3.63
CA ALA A 139 -18.53 17.05 -3.40
C ALA A 139 -18.89 17.33 -1.93
N ARG A 140 -18.04 16.93 -0.98
CA ARG A 140 -18.23 17.13 0.47
C ARG A 140 -17.59 18.38 1.03
N SER A 141 -17.36 19.37 0.19
CA SER A 141 -16.82 20.67 0.58
C SER A 141 -15.36 20.68 1.04
N MET A 142 -14.59 19.64 0.72
CA MET A 142 -13.16 19.66 0.92
C MET A 142 -12.50 20.64 -0.07
N PRO A 143 -11.50 21.45 0.34
CA PRO A 143 -10.73 22.29 -0.57
C PRO A 143 -9.93 21.45 -1.57
N ALA A 144 -9.85 21.90 -2.83
CA ALA A 144 -9.15 21.16 -3.89
C ALA A 144 -7.69 20.83 -3.58
N PRO A 145 -6.85 21.74 -3.01
CA PRO A 145 -5.48 21.42 -2.67
C PRO A 145 -5.33 20.27 -1.65
N GLN A 146 -6.30 20.14 -0.73
CA GLN A 146 -6.31 19.05 0.24
C GLN A 146 -6.82 17.75 -0.38
N ALA A 147 -7.88 17.82 -1.21
CA ALA A 147 -8.42 16.66 -1.90
C ALA A 147 -7.39 16.02 -2.85
N LEU A 148 -6.59 16.82 -3.54
CA LEU A 148 -5.55 16.34 -4.44
C LEU A 148 -4.39 15.60 -3.74
N LYS A 149 -4.18 15.82 -2.45
CA LYS A 149 -3.17 15.06 -1.69
C LYS A 149 -3.44 13.55 -1.66
N VAL A 150 -4.70 13.14 -1.84
CA VAL A 150 -5.09 11.73 -1.89
C VAL A 150 -4.49 10.99 -3.09
N LEU A 151 -4.07 11.72 -4.14
CA LEU A 151 -3.38 11.10 -5.27
C LEU A 151 -2.00 10.54 -4.89
N ASN A 152 -1.39 11.07 -3.83
CA ASN A 152 -0.14 10.54 -3.29
C ASN A 152 -0.40 9.24 -2.53
N ASP A 153 0.53 8.29 -2.63
CA ASP A 153 0.41 6.98 -1.96
C ASP A 153 0.50 7.06 -0.43
N GLU A 154 1.12 8.11 0.08
CA GLU A 154 1.28 8.33 1.52
C GLU A 154 -0.02 8.74 2.23
N VAL A 155 -1.01 9.23 1.48
CA VAL A 155 -2.25 9.78 2.04
C VAL A 155 -3.43 8.90 1.68
N GLN A 156 -4.07 8.35 2.70
CA GLN A 156 -5.31 7.61 2.57
C GLN A 156 -6.52 8.46 2.97
N CYS A 157 -7.64 8.19 2.33
CA CYS A 157 -8.90 8.87 2.58
C CYS A 157 -10.01 7.85 2.82
N ASP A 158 -10.77 8.06 3.90
CA ASP A 158 -11.99 7.31 4.14
C ASP A 158 -13.16 8.22 4.46
N VAL A 159 -14.35 7.84 4.00
CA VAL A 159 -15.59 8.56 4.19
C VAL A 159 -16.51 7.79 5.12
N ILE A 160 -16.46 8.12 6.39
CA ILE A 160 -17.26 7.47 7.42
C ILE A 160 -18.68 8.02 7.42
N LYS A 161 -19.67 7.16 7.17
CA LYS A 161 -21.08 7.50 7.27
C LYS A 161 -21.50 7.48 8.74
N ILE A 162 -21.90 8.63 9.26
CA ILE A 162 -22.38 8.78 10.65
C ILE A 162 -23.90 8.70 10.79
N GLY A 163 -24.62 8.61 9.68
CA GLY A 163 -26.06 8.49 9.67
C GLY A 163 -26.52 7.14 10.27
N GLY A 164 -27.35 7.16 11.29
CA GLY A 164 -27.85 5.96 11.97
C GLY A 164 -26.96 5.43 13.11
N ILE A 165 -25.69 5.85 13.20
CA ILE A 165 -24.75 5.40 14.25
C ILE A 165 -24.96 6.20 15.54
N VAL A 166 -25.27 7.49 15.42
CA VAL A 166 -25.39 8.40 16.57
C VAL A 166 -26.80 8.97 16.64
N ARG A 167 -27.45 8.81 17.79
CA ARG A 167 -28.81 9.33 18.04
C ARG A 167 -28.89 10.86 17.94
N ASN A 168 -27.87 11.58 18.39
CA ASN A 168 -27.80 13.03 18.34
C ASN A 168 -26.72 13.51 17.37
N LYS A 169 -27.10 13.75 16.12
CA LYS A 169 -26.20 14.20 15.04
C LYS A 169 -25.52 15.53 15.33
N GLU A 170 -26.22 16.48 15.90
CA GLU A 170 -25.69 17.83 16.14
C GLU A 170 -24.56 17.84 17.15
N ARG A 171 -24.70 17.08 18.25
CA ARG A 171 -23.63 16.94 19.24
C ARG A 171 -22.40 16.25 18.66
N PHE A 172 -22.60 15.26 17.80
CA PHE A 172 -21.50 14.56 17.14
C PHE A 172 -20.74 15.47 16.18
N VAL A 173 -21.44 16.23 15.35
CA VAL A 173 -20.84 17.21 14.42
C VAL A 173 -20.05 18.27 15.18
N LYS A 174 -20.62 18.84 16.26
CA LYS A 174 -19.93 19.84 17.11
C LYS A 174 -18.67 19.27 17.77
N ARG A 175 -18.69 18.00 18.21
CA ARG A 175 -17.50 17.36 18.79
C ARG A 175 -16.41 17.14 17.75
N ARG A 176 -16.78 16.71 16.57
CA ARG A 176 -15.86 16.46 15.46
C ARG A 176 -15.21 17.75 14.93
N GLN A 177 -15.87 18.87 14.98
CA GLN A 177 -15.31 20.17 14.60
C GLN A 177 -14.21 20.66 15.55
N ARG A 178 -14.10 20.05 16.75
CA ARG A 178 -13.10 20.40 17.77
C ARG A 178 -11.88 19.49 17.73
N LEU A 179 -11.90 18.44 16.94
CA LEU A 179 -10.76 17.56 16.69
C LEU A 179 -9.98 18.03 15.46
#